data_94e8a6def8b203eb215191b42b06fef0
#
_entry.id   94e8a6def8b203eb215191b42b06fef0
#
_cell.length_a   1.000
_cell.length_b   1.000
_cell.length_c   1.000
_cell.angle_alpha   90.00
_cell.angle_beta   90.00
_cell.angle_gamma   90.00
#
_symmetry.space_group_name_H-M   'P 1'
#
loop_
_entity.id
_entity.type
_entity.pdbx_description
1 polymer ?
#
loop_
_entity_poly.entity_id
_entity_poly.type
_entity_poly.pdbx_seq_one_letter_code
_entity_poly.pdbx_strand_id
1 'polypeptide(L)'
;MPTYSISKIAGEVLVQHTAKRLGVPTVIARLNVPYGDQYGWMLFHLMMMERNIPVPVHVDQPTSYTPIHADDIARSIPYLLSYASTPAEIVNWGGDQIVSIEDWCEEMGRLTGLTPSFNPTTATIAAIIPDLSKLHDRGFHTTVDWRDGIRRQIAFNRPELLKA
;
A
#
# COMPACT_ATOMS: atom_id res chain seq x y z
N MET A 1 -3.96 4.61 -20.41
CA MET A 1 -4.26 3.99 -19.10
C MET A 1 -3.80 2.54 -19.14
N PRO A 2 -3.04 2.04 -18.16
CA PRO A 2 -2.57 0.66 -18.14
C PRO A 2 -3.73 -0.35 -18.12
N THR A 3 -3.56 -1.51 -18.76
CA THR A 3 -4.57 -2.59 -18.83
C THR A 3 -5.06 -3.01 -17.44
N TYR A 4 -4.16 -3.03 -16.45
CA TYR A 4 -4.50 -3.30 -15.06
C TYR A 4 -5.55 -2.32 -14.51
N SER A 5 -5.35 -1.01 -14.68
CA SER A 5 -6.30 0.01 -14.20
C SER A 5 -7.66 -0.13 -14.87
N ILE A 6 -7.69 -0.42 -16.18
CA ILE A 6 -8.92 -0.66 -16.95
C ILE A 6 -9.67 -1.87 -16.37
N SER A 7 -8.97 -2.97 -16.08
CA SER A 7 -9.59 -4.18 -15.53
C SER A 7 -10.18 -3.94 -14.14
N LYS A 8 -9.53 -3.13 -13.29
CA LYS A 8 -10.05 -2.77 -11.96
C LYS A 8 -11.30 -1.91 -12.04
N ILE A 9 -11.31 -0.88 -12.91
CA ILE A 9 -12.48 -0.04 -13.14
C ILE A 9 -13.66 -0.88 -13.66
N ALA A 10 -13.44 -1.75 -14.64
CA ALA A 10 -14.47 -2.63 -15.17
C ALA A 10 -15.01 -3.59 -14.08
N GLY A 11 -14.12 -4.13 -13.22
CA GLY A 11 -14.49 -4.96 -12.07
C GLY A 11 -15.38 -4.22 -11.06
N GLU A 12 -15.03 -2.98 -10.71
CA GLU A 12 -15.86 -2.15 -9.81
C GLU A 12 -17.28 -1.93 -10.38
N VAL A 13 -17.39 -1.56 -11.65
CA VAL A 13 -18.68 -1.34 -12.32
C VAL A 13 -19.51 -2.62 -12.31
N LEU A 14 -18.90 -3.77 -12.61
CA LEU A 14 -19.59 -5.06 -12.61
C LEU A 14 -20.07 -5.44 -11.22
N VAL A 15 -19.25 -5.24 -10.18
CA VAL A 15 -19.62 -5.50 -8.79
C VAL A 15 -20.78 -4.61 -8.35
N GLN A 16 -20.74 -3.30 -8.63
CA GLN A 16 -21.82 -2.38 -8.33
C GLN A 16 -23.14 -2.78 -9.00
N HIS A 17 -23.09 -3.11 -10.30
CA HIS A 17 -24.27 -3.57 -11.03
C HIS A 17 -24.85 -4.84 -10.44
N THR A 18 -23.99 -5.83 -10.15
CA THR A 18 -24.41 -7.13 -9.62
C THR A 18 -24.98 -7.01 -8.20
N ALA A 19 -24.31 -6.27 -7.32
CA ALA A 19 -24.77 -5.99 -5.97
C ALA A 19 -26.19 -5.37 -5.97
N LYS A 20 -26.38 -4.34 -6.81
CA LYS A 20 -27.69 -3.70 -6.97
C LYS A 20 -28.75 -4.66 -7.49
N ARG A 21 -28.42 -5.46 -8.52
CA ARG A 21 -29.36 -6.42 -9.14
C ARG A 21 -29.80 -7.53 -8.18
N LEU A 22 -28.88 -7.99 -7.32
CA LEU A 22 -29.12 -9.09 -6.38
C LEU A 22 -29.60 -8.61 -5.00
N GLY A 23 -29.60 -7.31 -4.74
CA GLY A 23 -29.94 -6.75 -3.42
C GLY A 23 -28.90 -7.10 -2.33
N VAL A 24 -27.65 -7.38 -2.69
CA VAL A 24 -26.60 -7.79 -1.74
C VAL A 24 -25.84 -6.57 -1.24
N PRO A 25 -25.86 -6.26 0.06
CA PRO A 25 -25.04 -5.21 0.64
C PRO A 25 -23.55 -5.49 0.37
N THR A 26 -22.87 -4.52 -0.23
CA THR A 26 -21.49 -4.70 -0.74
C THR A 26 -20.66 -3.45 -0.44
N VAL A 27 -19.39 -3.64 -0.12
CA VAL A 27 -18.38 -2.58 -0.08
C VAL A 27 -17.26 -2.90 -1.07
N ILE A 28 -16.79 -1.89 -1.79
CA ILE A 28 -15.65 -1.97 -2.70
C ILE A 28 -14.50 -1.21 -2.02
N ALA A 29 -13.49 -1.91 -1.57
CA ALA A 29 -12.33 -1.33 -0.91
C ALA A 29 -11.18 -1.12 -1.93
N ARG A 30 -10.79 0.13 -2.15
CA ARG A 30 -9.65 0.51 -3.01
C ARG A 30 -8.38 0.54 -2.18
N LEU A 31 -7.66 -0.58 -2.17
CA LEU A 31 -6.44 -0.76 -1.41
C LEU A 31 -5.27 0.00 -2.05
N ASN A 32 -4.56 0.80 -1.26
CA ASN A 32 -3.34 1.51 -1.68
C ASN A 32 -2.14 0.55 -1.72
N VAL A 33 -1.11 0.72 -0.92
CA VAL A 33 0.11 -0.10 -0.93
C VAL A 33 0.11 -1.09 0.24
N PRO A 34 -0.34 -2.34 0.04
CA PRO A 34 -0.28 -3.34 1.09
C PRO A 34 1.15 -3.86 1.26
N TYR A 35 1.54 -4.05 2.51
CA TYR A 35 2.79 -4.72 2.86
C TYR A 35 2.64 -5.53 4.14
N GLY A 36 3.59 -6.38 4.43
CA GLY A 36 3.63 -7.18 5.64
C GLY A 36 5.01 -7.79 5.83
N ASP A 37 5.16 -8.60 6.86
CA ASP A 37 6.46 -9.19 7.20
C ASP A 37 7.02 -10.04 6.02
N GLN A 38 6.17 -10.63 5.19
CA GLN A 38 6.58 -11.57 4.15
C GLN A 38 6.47 -11.04 2.71
N TYR A 39 5.82 -9.89 2.48
CA TYR A 39 5.52 -9.40 1.13
C TYR A 39 5.36 -7.87 1.05
N GLY A 40 5.29 -7.36 -0.16
CA GLY A 40 5.03 -5.96 -0.49
C GLY A 40 6.14 -5.32 -1.31
N TRP A 41 5.87 -4.12 -1.80
CA TRP A 41 6.84 -3.38 -2.62
C TRP A 41 8.15 -3.10 -1.87
N MET A 42 8.07 -2.83 -0.58
CA MET A 42 9.24 -2.56 0.25
C MET A 42 10.23 -3.73 0.20
N LEU A 43 9.74 -4.99 0.26
CA LEU A 43 10.60 -6.17 0.12
C LEU A 43 11.27 -6.25 -1.25
N PHE A 44 10.52 -5.95 -2.33
CA PHE A 44 11.11 -5.94 -3.68
C PHE A 44 12.17 -4.86 -3.81
N HIS A 45 11.96 -3.69 -3.24
CA HIS A 45 12.94 -2.60 -3.26
C HIS A 45 14.18 -2.96 -2.43
N LEU A 46 14.03 -3.62 -1.27
CA LEU A 46 15.15 -4.17 -0.52
C LEU A 46 15.98 -5.14 -1.37
N MET A 47 15.31 -6.07 -2.06
CA MET A 47 16.00 -7.02 -2.98
C MET A 47 16.69 -6.33 -4.15
N MET A 48 16.18 -5.20 -4.63
CA MET A 48 16.85 -4.37 -5.63
C MET A 48 18.11 -3.72 -5.05
N MET A 49 18.01 -3.14 -3.84
CA MET A 49 19.14 -2.54 -3.13
C MET A 49 20.26 -3.55 -2.87
N GLU A 50 19.94 -4.78 -2.43
CA GLU A 50 20.91 -5.87 -2.26
C GLU A 50 21.71 -6.16 -3.55
N ARG A 51 21.07 -5.98 -4.70
CA ARG A 51 21.66 -6.26 -6.02
C ARG A 51 22.24 -5.02 -6.70
N ASN A 52 22.25 -3.87 -6.02
CA ASN A 52 22.64 -2.58 -6.59
C ASN A 52 21.82 -2.21 -7.86
N ILE A 53 20.55 -2.61 -7.91
CA ILE A 53 19.63 -2.26 -8.99
C ILE A 53 18.91 -0.96 -8.60
N PRO A 54 18.93 0.10 -9.41
CA PRO A 54 18.21 1.34 -9.10
C PRO A 54 16.71 1.12 -8.99
N VAL A 55 16.12 1.62 -7.90
CA VAL A 55 14.67 1.54 -7.64
C VAL A 55 13.94 2.54 -8.54
N PRO A 56 12.93 2.11 -9.32
CA PRO A 56 12.17 3.02 -10.17
C PRO A 56 11.28 3.92 -9.30
N VAL A 57 11.40 5.23 -9.51
CA VAL A 57 10.56 6.27 -8.90
C VAL A 57 9.92 7.10 -10.00
N HIS A 58 8.78 7.76 -9.73
CA HIS A 58 8.17 8.61 -10.72
C HIS A 58 9.00 9.88 -10.95
N VAL A 59 8.93 10.45 -12.16
CA VAL A 59 9.63 11.71 -12.47
C VAL A 59 9.13 12.88 -11.63
N ASP A 60 7.84 12.86 -11.24
CA ASP A 60 7.25 13.81 -10.30
C ASP A 60 7.45 13.27 -8.87
N GLN A 61 8.55 13.66 -8.24
CA GLN A 61 8.94 13.23 -6.89
C GLN A 61 8.41 14.21 -5.83
N PRO A 62 8.26 13.75 -4.56
CA PRO A 62 8.45 12.38 -4.07
C PRO A 62 7.32 11.42 -4.51
N THR A 63 7.66 10.13 -4.73
CA THR A 63 6.70 9.10 -5.15
C THR A 63 5.96 8.55 -3.93
N SER A 64 4.96 9.29 -3.44
CA SER A 64 4.31 9.09 -2.14
C SER A 64 3.03 8.25 -2.22
N TYR A 65 2.80 7.44 -1.18
CA TYR A 65 1.65 6.57 -0.99
C TYR A 65 1.21 6.54 0.48
N THR A 66 0.19 5.76 0.78
CA THR A 66 -0.27 5.47 2.15
C THR A 66 -0.17 3.96 2.42
N PRO A 67 1.06 3.44 2.68
CA PRO A 67 1.24 2.01 2.89
C PRO A 67 0.50 1.52 4.13
N ILE A 68 -0.06 0.31 4.04
CA ILE A 68 -0.81 -0.32 5.14
C ILE A 68 -0.27 -1.72 5.42
N HIS A 69 0.06 -1.98 6.69
CA HIS A 69 0.57 -3.27 7.14
C HIS A 69 -0.51 -4.34 7.20
N ALA A 70 -0.15 -5.60 6.98
CA ALA A 70 -1.07 -6.74 7.00
C ALA A 70 -1.89 -6.85 8.29
N ASP A 71 -1.32 -6.50 9.45
CA ASP A 71 -2.03 -6.51 10.73
C ASP A 71 -3.16 -5.47 10.74
N ASP A 72 -2.90 -4.27 10.22
CA ASP A 72 -3.91 -3.21 10.11
C ASP A 72 -4.93 -3.50 9.00
N ILE A 73 -4.53 -4.18 7.92
CA ILE A 73 -5.44 -4.72 6.92
C ILE A 73 -6.46 -5.64 7.61
N ALA A 74 -6.01 -6.60 8.39
CA ALA A 74 -6.88 -7.54 9.10
C ALA A 74 -7.82 -6.81 10.08
N ARG A 75 -7.30 -5.83 10.85
CA ARG A 75 -8.08 -5.03 11.79
C ARG A 75 -9.13 -4.13 11.13
N SER A 76 -8.89 -3.68 9.90
CA SER A 76 -9.79 -2.78 9.18
C SER A 76 -11.05 -3.45 8.62
N ILE A 77 -11.07 -4.77 8.48
CA ILE A 77 -12.17 -5.50 7.85
C ILE A 77 -13.54 -5.20 8.46
N PRO A 78 -13.75 -5.21 9.81
CA PRO A 78 -15.04 -4.86 10.39
C PRO A 78 -15.50 -3.43 10.05
N TYR A 79 -14.56 -2.49 9.99
CA TYR A 79 -14.84 -1.09 9.63
C TYR A 79 -15.26 -0.97 8.16
N LEU A 80 -14.55 -1.64 7.25
CA LEU A 80 -14.93 -1.70 5.83
C LEU A 80 -16.32 -2.32 5.66
N LEU A 81 -16.61 -3.44 6.32
CA LEU A 81 -17.90 -4.11 6.23
C LEU A 81 -19.06 -3.25 6.76
N SER A 82 -18.80 -2.30 7.67
CA SER A 82 -19.80 -1.35 8.14
C SER A 82 -20.31 -0.39 7.05
N TYR A 83 -19.62 -0.29 5.92
CA TYR A 83 -20.01 0.47 4.74
C TYR A 83 -20.75 -0.37 3.69
N ALA A 84 -20.93 -1.68 3.93
CA ALA A 84 -21.64 -2.52 2.98
C ALA A 84 -23.09 -2.02 2.76
N SER A 85 -23.42 -1.67 1.53
CA SER A 85 -24.70 -1.08 1.15
C SER A 85 -25.16 -1.53 -0.23
N THR A 86 -26.41 -1.20 -0.60
CA THR A 86 -26.95 -1.41 -1.94
C THR A 86 -27.54 -0.10 -2.45
N PRO A 87 -26.93 0.52 -3.48
CA PRO A 87 -25.77 0.08 -4.28
C PRO A 87 -24.48 0.00 -3.45
N ALA A 88 -23.50 -0.73 -3.97
CA ALA A 88 -22.20 -0.94 -3.31
C ALA A 88 -21.48 0.40 -3.03
N GLU A 89 -21.04 0.59 -1.80
CA GLU A 89 -20.25 1.74 -1.39
C GLU A 89 -18.78 1.54 -1.76
N ILE A 90 -18.10 2.64 -2.12
CA ILE A 90 -16.66 2.64 -2.42
C ILE A 90 -15.93 3.33 -1.26
N VAL A 91 -14.92 2.65 -0.73
CA VAL A 91 -14.07 3.13 0.37
C VAL A 91 -12.60 3.03 -0.04
N ASN A 92 -11.88 4.15 0.03
CA ASN A 92 -10.43 4.12 -0.09
C ASN A 92 -9.81 3.46 1.14
N TRP A 93 -8.75 2.68 0.93
CA TRP A 93 -8.16 1.82 1.94
C TRP A 93 -6.64 1.94 1.94
N GLY A 94 -6.08 2.52 2.98
CA GLY A 94 -4.64 2.76 3.14
C GLY A 94 -4.27 3.00 4.58
N GLY A 95 -2.99 3.24 4.82
CA GLY A 95 -2.48 3.62 6.13
C GLY A 95 -2.55 5.13 6.37
N ASP A 96 -2.48 5.55 7.63
CA ASP A 96 -2.58 6.97 8.02
C ASP A 96 -1.31 7.76 7.67
N GLN A 97 -0.18 7.09 7.48
CA GLN A 97 1.09 7.73 7.22
C GLN A 97 1.36 7.85 5.72
N ILE A 98 1.71 9.05 5.27
CA ILE A 98 2.15 9.30 3.90
C ILE A 98 3.66 9.03 3.85
N VAL A 99 4.06 8.11 2.97
CA VAL A 99 5.45 7.64 2.87
C VAL A 99 5.83 7.50 1.41
N SER A 100 6.97 8.03 1.01
CA SER A 100 7.47 7.89 -0.36
C SER A 100 8.30 6.60 -0.53
N ILE A 101 8.52 6.21 -1.79
CA ILE A 101 9.46 5.14 -2.13
C ILE A 101 10.85 5.51 -1.62
N GLU A 102 11.21 6.75 -1.79
CA GLU A 102 12.48 7.33 -1.36
C GLU A 102 12.66 7.17 0.15
N ASP A 103 11.65 7.59 0.95
CA ASP A 103 11.68 7.50 2.42
C ASP A 103 11.88 6.05 2.91
N TRP A 104 11.13 5.09 2.38
CA TRP A 104 11.27 3.72 2.86
C TRP A 104 12.55 3.04 2.39
N CYS A 105 13.09 3.42 1.22
CA CYS A 105 14.41 2.94 0.78
C CYS A 105 15.54 3.52 1.64
N GLU A 106 15.45 4.80 2.02
CA GLU A 106 16.40 5.42 2.93
C GLU A 106 16.37 4.78 4.32
N GLU A 107 15.17 4.50 4.86
CA GLU A 107 15.03 3.79 6.13
C GLU A 107 15.61 2.37 6.06
N MET A 108 15.35 1.62 4.98
CA MET A 108 15.98 0.32 4.76
C MET A 108 17.50 0.44 4.70
N GLY A 109 18.02 1.47 4.03
CA GLY A 109 19.46 1.78 3.99
C GLY A 109 20.05 2.03 5.38
N ARG A 110 19.35 2.81 6.21
CA ARG A 110 19.73 3.08 7.61
C ARG A 110 19.80 1.80 8.44
N LEU A 111 18.81 0.91 8.28
CA LEU A 111 18.70 -0.35 9.03
C LEU A 111 19.71 -1.41 8.59
N THR A 112 20.09 -1.43 7.30
CA THR A 112 20.90 -2.52 6.72
C THR A 112 22.33 -2.09 6.34
N GLY A 113 22.55 -0.79 6.09
CA GLY A 113 23.80 -0.27 5.53
C GLY A 113 23.85 -0.32 4.00
N LEU A 114 22.80 -0.79 3.35
CA LEU A 114 22.69 -0.71 1.89
C LEU A 114 22.47 0.75 1.47
N THR A 115 22.96 1.11 0.30
CA THR A 115 22.76 2.45 -0.26
C THR A 115 21.70 2.39 -1.35
N PRO A 116 20.54 3.05 -1.18
CA PRO A 116 19.53 3.13 -2.24
C PRO A 116 20.05 3.95 -3.42
N SER A 117 19.68 3.55 -4.62
CA SER A 117 19.81 4.37 -5.84
C SER A 117 18.48 4.39 -6.56
N PHE A 118 18.15 5.51 -7.22
CA PHE A 118 16.85 5.72 -7.82
C PHE A 118 16.95 5.95 -9.33
N ASN A 119 15.95 5.44 -10.06
CA ASN A 119 15.79 5.65 -11.50
C ASN A 119 14.47 6.38 -11.78
N PRO A 120 14.47 7.72 -11.95
CA PRO A 120 13.27 8.46 -12.31
C PRO A 120 12.72 8.03 -13.68
N THR A 121 11.45 7.65 -13.72
CA THR A 121 10.79 7.17 -14.95
C THR A 121 9.29 7.42 -14.93
N THR A 122 8.69 7.62 -16.12
CA THR A 122 7.24 7.67 -16.29
C THR A 122 6.61 6.27 -16.43
N ALA A 123 7.40 5.21 -16.42
CA ALA A 123 6.92 3.82 -16.53
C ALA A 123 6.42 3.26 -15.19
N THR A 124 6.71 3.93 -14.07
CA THR A 124 6.17 3.58 -12.75
C THR A 124 4.88 4.35 -12.44
N ILE A 125 4.19 3.94 -11.36
CA ILE A 125 2.95 4.59 -10.93
C ILE A 125 3.30 5.90 -10.22
N ALA A 126 2.63 6.99 -10.60
CA ALA A 126 2.75 8.28 -9.91
C ALA A 126 2.23 8.19 -8.46
N ALA A 127 2.60 9.16 -7.64
CA ALA A 127 2.14 9.28 -6.26
C ALA A 127 0.61 9.21 -6.16
N ILE A 128 0.10 8.44 -5.18
CA ILE A 128 -1.34 8.30 -4.92
C ILE A 128 -1.57 8.41 -3.41
N ILE A 129 -2.17 9.53 -2.99
CA ILE A 129 -2.57 9.76 -1.61
C ILE A 129 -4.12 9.77 -1.59
N PRO A 130 -4.75 8.67 -1.17
CA PRO A 130 -6.20 8.57 -1.13
C PRO A 130 -6.78 9.37 0.03
N ASP A 131 -8.01 9.87 -0.14
CA ASP A 131 -8.81 10.38 0.97
C ASP A 131 -9.32 9.20 1.82
N LEU A 132 -8.92 9.14 3.08
CA LEU A 132 -9.26 8.09 4.05
C LEU A 132 -10.37 8.51 5.03
N SER A 133 -11.02 9.65 4.82
CA SER A 133 -12.03 10.20 5.73
C SER A 133 -13.10 9.18 6.12
N LYS A 134 -13.60 8.37 5.18
CA LYS A 134 -14.57 7.32 5.46
C LYS A 134 -14.10 6.32 6.52
N LEU A 135 -12.84 5.87 6.47
CA LEU A 135 -12.31 4.96 7.49
C LEU A 135 -12.17 5.66 8.84
N HIS A 136 -11.68 6.90 8.83
CA HIS A 136 -11.53 7.73 10.03
C HIS A 136 -12.87 8.04 10.68
N ASP A 137 -13.93 8.33 9.91
CA ASP A 137 -15.30 8.56 10.40
C ASP A 137 -15.89 7.35 11.15
N ARG A 138 -15.38 6.15 10.88
CA ARG A 138 -15.72 4.92 11.62
C ARG A 138 -14.77 4.61 12.76
N GLY A 139 -13.80 5.48 13.03
CA GLY A 139 -12.81 5.33 14.09
C GLY A 139 -11.68 4.35 13.78
N PHE A 140 -11.47 3.99 12.50
CA PHE A 140 -10.33 3.18 12.13
C PHE A 140 -9.10 4.07 11.94
N HIS A 141 -8.03 3.70 12.61
CA HIS A 141 -6.68 4.24 12.45
C HIS A 141 -5.66 3.10 12.44
N THR A 142 -4.60 3.24 11.68
CA THR A 142 -3.49 2.27 11.69
C THR A 142 -2.72 2.34 12.99
N THR A 143 -2.15 1.20 13.40
CA THR A 143 -1.36 1.07 14.64
C THR A 143 0.08 0.67 14.38
N VAL A 144 0.36 0.13 13.21
CA VAL A 144 1.73 -0.23 12.84
C VAL A 144 2.40 0.98 12.21
N ASP A 145 3.41 1.53 12.90
CA ASP A 145 4.29 2.54 12.29
C ASP A 145 5.04 1.89 11.11
N TRP A 146 5.14 2.61 10.00
CA TRP A 146 5.74 2.05 8.78
C TRP A 146 7.23 1.68 8.95
N ARG A 147 7.97 2.37 9.81
CA ARG A 147 9.36 2.04 10.12
C ARG A 147 9.47 0.74 10.90
N ASP A 148 8.57 0.54 11.87
CA ASP A 148 8.49 -0.72 12.61
C ASP A 148 8.10 -1.87 11.69
N GLY A 149 7.14 -1.64 10.78
CA GLY A 149 6.75 -2.62 9.78
C GLY A 149 7.90 -3.02 8.85
N ILE A 150 8.71 -2.04 8.39
CA ILE A 150 9.92 -2.32 7.58
C ILE A 150 10.95 -3.11 8.39
N ARG A 151 11.21 -2.71 9.63
CA ARG A 151 12.13 -3.45 10.51
C ARG A 151 11.69 -4.90 10.69
N ARG A 152 10.39 -5.15 10.92
CA ARG A 152 9.82 -6.50 11.01
C ARG A 152 10.00 -7.28 9.71
N GLN A 153 9.76 -6.64 8.57
CA GLN A 153 9.92 -7.26 7.25
C GLN A 153 11.39 -7.67 6.98
N ILE A 154 12.35 -6.81 7.33
CA ILE A 154 13.78 -7.13 7.21
C ILE A 154 14.13 -8.27 8.18
N ALA A 155 13.71 -8.18 9.44
CA ALA A 155 13.96 -9.22 10.44
C ALA A 155 13.44 -10.60 10.03
N PHE A 156 12.33 -10.65 9.33
CA PHE A 156 11.74 -11.90 8.84
C PHE A 156 12.49 -12.47 7.62
N ASN A 157 12.82 -11.62 6.64
CA ASN A 157 13.33 -12.10 5.34
C ASN A 157 14.85 -12.06 5.23
N ARG A 158 15.51 -11.15 5.95
CA ARG A 158 16.95 -10.85 5.86
C ARG A 158 17.50 -10.42 7.22
N PRO A 159 17.35 -11.26 8.27
CA PRO A 159 17.81 -10.91 9.62
C PRO A 159 19.31 -10.58 9.67
N GLU A 160 20.10 -11.19 8.77
CA GLU A 160 21.55 -10.98 8.64
C GLU A 160 21.92 -9.56 8.17
N LEU A 161 21.00 -8.84 7.56
CA LEU A 161 21.25 -7.45 7.11
C LEU A 161 20.99 -6.42 8.21
N LEU A 162 20.23 -6.75 9.24
CA LEU A 162 19.93 -5.78 10.29
C LEU A 162 21.18 -5.41 11.08
N LYS A 163 21.46 -4.11 11.12
CA LYS A 163 22.51 -3.59 12.01
C LYS A 163 22.08 -3.70 13.46
N ALA A 164 23.03 -4.06 14.31
CA ALA A 164 22.86 -4.13 15.75
C ALA A 164 22.52 -2.75 16.37
#